data_56f3422c3bd24ae7a47766f5e3e16e07
#
_entry.id   56f3422c3bd24ae7a47766f5e3e16e07
#
_cell.length_a   1.000
_cell.length_b   1.000
_cell.length_c   1.000
_cell.angle_alpha   90.00
_cell.angle_beta   90.00
_cell.angle_gamma   90.00
#
_symmetry.space_group_name_H-M   'P 1'
#
loop_
_entity.id
_entity.type
_entity.pdbx_description
1 polymer ?
#
loop_
_entity_poly.entity_id
_entity_poly.type
_entity_poly.pdbx_seq_one_letter_code
_entity_poly.pdbx_strand_id
1 'polypeptide(L)'
;MRLYVLELKRLLKTRSVSFLLIAALVLSAVMAYVPVTYIQAYKTDKSGNIEAVSGREAIKVKRADKKALQGEMTEAKLRETITDIKEVLKEYGSLSRQDIPLEVYVQKVYPHLDIIAVLEQTVVPDGKNLYTMKYSDISEEDAKNVYVAYRKNVCNLNQNPGIQKKIDQMTAQIRTPFSYYPEITTDQLDYYEIYLFLVMIFFMVIITPVFATEYQTGSDQILRCTKHGKFRLAVTKIAVVFTLIFAVFAAGTAVFSIIMRLLYGAEVFKNPLQMLGYLYYIPAFTVGKMYKVMVAGALLSLVAVGSSTLFFSAKCKTVQSALICAFACAFVPMVIFLSLIHISEPTRRTPI
;
A
#
# COMPACT_ATOMS: atom_id res chain seq x y z
N MET A 1 -10.63 23.31 31.03
CA MET A 1 -11.11 23.60 29.67
C MET A 1 -10.48 24.85 29.05
N ARG A 2 -10.47 26.03 29.66
CA ARG A 2 -9.92 27.25 29.04
C ARG A 2 -8.46 27.14 28.59
N LEU A 3 -7.56 26.53 29.38
CA LEU A 3 -6.13 26.35 29.03
C LEU A 3 -5.94 25.49 27.80
N TYR A 4 -6.69 24.41 27.68
CA TYR A 4 -6.64 23.50 26.50
C TYR A 4 -7.03 24.25 25.21
N VAL A 5 -8.13 25.01 25.25
CA VAL A 5 -8.60 25.80 24.09
C VAL A 5 -7.58 26.87 23.71
N LEU A 6 -6.93 27.50 24.70
CA LEU A 6 -5.88 28.50 24.45
C LEU A 6 -4.64 27.87 23.78
N GLU A 7 -4.16 26.72 24.27
CA GLU A 7 -3.02 26.03 23.68
C GLU A 7 -3.34 25.50 22.26
N LEU A 8 -4.54 24.95 22.05
CA LEU A 8 -4.99 24.54 20.73
C LEU A 8 -5.05 25.73 19.76
N LYS A 9 -5.64 26.85 20.18
CA LYS A 9 -5.67 28.06 19.36
C LYS A 9 -4.28 28.63 19.10
N ARG A 10 -3.35 28.55 20.05
CA ARG A 10 -1.97 28.97 19.89
C ARG A 10 -1.30 28.18 18.76
N LEU A 11 -1.40 26.86 18.80
CA LEU A 11 -0.83 26.00 17.76
C LEU A 11 -1.47 26.25 16.40
N LEU A 12 -2.81 26.29 16.33
CA LEU A 12 -3.52 26.54 15.08
C LEU A 12 -3.32 27.93 14.49
N LYS A 13 -2.98 28.96 15.29
CA LYS A 13 -2.64 30.30 14.80
C LYS A 13 -1.19 30.41 14.30
N THR A 14 -0.35 29.44 14.60
CA THR A 14 1.03 29.41 14.11
C THR A 14 1.02 29.08 12.61
N ARG A 15 1.45 30.01 11.75
CA ARG A 15 1.36 29.91 10.28
C ARG A 15 1.97 28.62 9.74
N SER A 16 3.15 28.23 10.24
CA SER A 16 3.80 26.98 9.82
C SER A 16 3.01 25.74 10.21
N VAL A 17 2.41 25.70 11.39
CA VAL A 17 1.57 24.60 11.84
C VAL A 17 0.33 24.48 10.98
N SER A 18 -0.42 25.58 10.79
CA SER A 18 -1.63 25.58 9.95
C SER A 18 -1.32 25.15 8.51
N PHE A 19 -0.20 25.64 7.96
CA PHE A 19 0.25 25.25 6.63
C PHE A 19 0.51 23.73 6.55
N LEU A 20 1.25 23.16 7.50
CA LEU A 20 1.57 21.72 7.51
C LEU A 20 0.33 20.85 7.73
N LEU A 21 -0.62 21.29 8.54
CA LEU A 21 -1.89 20.57 8.75
C LEU A 21 -2.74 20.54 7.47
N ILE A 22 -2.83 21.68 6.77
CA ILE A 22 -3.52 21.75 5.47
C ILE A 22 -2.76 20.94 4.43
N ALA A 23 -1.43 21.06 4.38
CA ALA A 23 -0.59 20.29 3.48
C ALA A 23 -0.76 18.77 3.68
N ALA A 24 -0.91 18.30 4.92
CA ALA A 24 -1.18 16.88 5.20
C ALA A 24 -2.51 16.40 4.59
N LEU A 25 -3.56 17.23 4.63
CA LEU A 25 -4.86 16.89 4.03
C LEU A 25 -4.81 16.94 2.50
N VAL A 26 -4.15 17.96 1.93
CA VAL A 26 -3.94 18.06 0.47
C VAL A 26 -3.10 16.88 -0.02
N LEU A 27 -2.02 16.55 0.70
CA LEU A 27 -1.16 15.42 0.39
C LEU A 27 -1.93 14.09 0.38
N SER A 28 -2.87 13.89 1.30
CA SER A 28 -3.75 12.72 1.30
C SER A 28 -4.54 12.58 -0.01
N ALA A 29 -5.12 13.69 -0.50
CA ALA A 29 -5.87 13.68 -1.75
C ALA A 29 -4.96 13.44 -2.96
N VAL A 30 -3.78 14.08 -2.97
CA VAL A 30 -2.77 13.91 -4.03
C VAL A 30 -2.30 12.45 -4.08
N MET A 31 -1.89 11.87 -2.95
CA MET A 31 -1.38 10.49 -2.89
C MET A 31 -2.46 9.45 -3.23
N ALA A 32 -3.73 9.72 -2.93
CA ALA A 32 -4.82 8.86 -3.38
C ALA A 32 -5.06 8.92 -4.89
N TYR A 33 -4.71 10.04 -5.55
CA TYR A 33 -4.95 10.24 -6.97
C TYR A 33 -3.74 9.88 -7.86
N VAL A 34 -2.51 10.02 -7.36
CA VAL A 34 -1.29 9.77 -8.16
C VAL A 34 -1.28 8.39 -8.82
N PRO A 35 -1.63 7.27 -8.15
CA PRO A 35 -1.64 5.95 -8.79
C PRO A 35 -2.57 5.88 -10.01
N VAL A 36 -3.63 6.70 -10.04
CA VAL A 36 -4.56 6.76 -11.18
C VAL A 36 -3.83 7.19 -12.44
N THR A 37 -2.87 8.10 -12.35
CA THR A 37 -2.16 8.66 -13.51
C THR A 37 -1.32 7.63 -14.26
N TYR A 38 -0.91 6.53 -13.59
CA TYR A 38 -0.11 5.45 -14.16
C TYR A 38 -0.96 4.33 -14.76
N ILE A 39 -2.27 4.30 -14.44
CA ILE A 39 -3.15 3.26 -14.99
C ILE A 39 -3.34 3.52 -16.48
N GLN A 40 -3.04 2.48 -17.27
CA GLN A 40 -3.23 2.48 -18.72
C GLN A 40 -4.19 1.37 -19.12
N ALA A 41 -4.92 1.59 -20.19
CA ALA A 41 -5.79 0.62 -20.82
C ALA A 41 -5.85 0.87 -22.34
N TYR A 42 -6.34 -0.10 -23.08
CA TYR A 42 -6.58 0.02 -24.51
C TYR A 42 -8.08 0.14 -24.75
N LYS A 43 -8.47 1.12 -25.55
CA LYS A 43 -9.85 1.36 -25.95
C LYS A 43 -9.98 1.22 -27.45
N THR A 44 -10.93 0.42 -27.91
CA THR A 44 -11.29 0.34 -29.32
C THR A 44 -12.36 1.38 -29.62
N ASP A 45 -12.13 2.25 -30.57
CA ASP A 45 -13.10 3.24 -31.02
C ASP A 45 -14.19 2.59 -31.92
N LYS A 46 -15.19 3.38 -32.32
CA LYS A 46 -16.27 2.91 -33.19
C LYS A 46 -15.77 2.54 -34.61
N SER A 47 -14.59 2.99 -34.99
CA SER A 47 -13.98 2.73 -36.29
C SER A 47 -13.03 1.52 -36.26
N GLY A 48 -12.88 0.86 -35.10
CA GLY A 48 -11.97 -0.28 -34.92
C GLY A 48 -10.53 0.11 -34.54
N ASN A 49 -10.21 1.40 -34.39
CA ASN A 49 -8.86 1.83 -34.02
C ASN A 49 -8.66 1.62 -32.52
N ILE A 50 -7.46 1.14 -32.15
CA ILE A 50 -7.08 0.91 -30.76
C ILE A 50 -6.24 2.09 -30.29
N GLU A 51 -6.72 2.76 -29.24
CA GLU A 51 -6.05 3.89 -28.58
C GLU A 51 -5.65 3.51 -27.14
N ALA A 52 -4.45 3.92 -26.74
CA ALA A 52 -4.03 3.83 -25.34
C ALA A 52 -4.64 4.99 -24.56
N VAL A 53 -5.40 4.67 -23.53
CA VAL A 53 -5.99 5.65 -22.61
C VAL A 53 -5.37 5.53 -21.24
N SER A 54 -5.35 6.63 -20.46
CA SER A 54 -4.76 6.65 -19.12
C SER A 54 -5.69 7.26 -18.10
N GLY A 55 -5.34 7.10 -16.82
CA GLY A 55 -6.05 7.75 -15.75
C GLY A 55 -7.45 7.20 -15.50
N ARG A 56 -8.39 8.09 -15.21
CA ARG A 56 -9.80 7.73 -14.90
C ARG A 56 -10.51 7.03 -16.05
N GLU A 57 -10.17 7.37 -17.29
CA GLU A 57 -10.72 6.70 -18.45
C GLU A 57 -10.25 5.25 -18.54
N ALA A 58 -8.96 5.02 -18.29
CA ALA A 58 -8.39 3.67 -18.24
C ALA A 58 -9.07 2.78 -17.19
N ILE A 59 -9.40 3.32 -16.00
CA ILE A 59 -10.15 2.57 -14.97
C ILE A 59 -11.54 2.15 -15.50
N LYS A 60 -12.24 3.06 -16.20
CA LYS A 60 -13.57 2.75 -16.75
C LYS A 60 -13.49 1.68 -17.85
N VAL A 61 -12.49 1.78 -18.72
CA VAL A 61 -12.24 0.79 -19.79
C VAL A 61 -11.90 -0.56 -19.17
N LYS A 62 -10.94 -0.65 -18.26
CA LYS A 62 -10.60 -1.90 -17.55
C LYS A 62 -11.81 -2.55 -16.88
N ARG A 63 -12.67 -1.73 -16.26
CA ARG A 63 -13.90 -2.23 -15.62
C ARG A 63 -14.89 -2.80 -16.63
N ALA A 64 -15.02 -2.17 -17.79
CA ALA A 64 -15.91 -2.64 -18.85
C ALA A 64 -15.38 -3.92 -19.49
N ASP A 65 -14.12 -3.93 -19.91
CA ASP A 65 -13.48 -5.04 -20.64
C ASP A 65 -13.37 -6.30 -19.80
N LYS A 66 -13.04 -6.14 -18.50
CA LYS A 66 -12.86 -7.27 -17.58
C LYS A 66 -14.13 -7.61 -16.78
N LYS A 67 -15.29 -7.06 -17.14
CA LYS A 67 -16.55 -7.26 -16.40
C LYS A 67 -16.95 -8.74 -16.30
N ALA A 68 -16.76 -9.52 -17.35
CA ALA A 68 -17.05 -10.95 -17.36
C ALA A 68 -16.17 -11.75 -16.36
N LEU A 69 -14.93 -11.29 -16.16
CA LEU A 69 -13.97 -11.93 -15.25
C LEU A 69 -14.18 -11.54 -13.79
N GLN A 70 -14.93 -10.47 -13.48
CA GLN A 70 -15.16 -10.01 -12.10
C GLN A 70 -15.86 -11.06 -11.24
N GLY A 71 -15.60 -11.01 -9.93
CA GLY A 71 -16.16 -11.92 -8.94
C GLY A 71 -15.27 -13.13 -8.67
N GLU A 72 -15.87 -14.28 -8.33
CA GLU A 72 -15.10 -15.49 -8.04
C GLU A 72 -14.42 -16.02 -9.30
N MET A 73 -13.13 -16.31 -9.22
CA MET A 73 -12.32 -16.88 -10.28
C MET A 73 -12.50 -18.40 -10.32
N THR A 74 -13.66 -18.83 -10.86
CA THR A 74 -14.07 -20.23 -10.96
C THR A 74 -13.24 -21.00 -11.99
N GLU A 75 -13.29 -22.35 -11.92
CA GLU A 75 -12.68 -23.22 -12.93
C GLU A 75 -13.12 -22.86 -14.35
N ALA A 76 -14.39 -22.50 -14.54
CA ALA A 76 -14.92 -22.13 -15.86
C ALA A 76 -14.21 -20.89 -16.44
N LYS A 77 -14.03 -19.84 -15.62
CA LYS A 77 -13.32 -18.62 -16.04
C LYS A 77 -11.83 -18.86 -16.28
N LEU A 78 -11.20 -19.73 -15.46
CA LEU A 78 -9.79 -20.12 -15.68
C LEU A 78 -9.65 -20.91 -16.99
N ARG A 79 -10.58 -21.80 -17.28
CA ARG A 79 -10.61 -22.58 -18.53
C ARG A 79 -10.80 -21.66 -19.75
N GLU A 80 -11.74 -20.73 -19.69
CA GLU A 80 -11.96 -19.72 -20.74
C GLU A 80 -10.68 -18.94 -21.01
N THR A 81 -10.02 -18.43 -19.97
CA THR A 81 -8.72 -17.77 -20.09
C THR A 81 -7.67 -18.64 -20.75
N ILE A 82 -7.56 -19.92 -20.33
CA ILE A 82 -6.59 -20.87 -20.92
C ILE A 82 -6.90 -21.13 -22.40
N THR A 83 -8.18 -21.25 -22.77
CA THR A 83 -8.59 -21.45 -24.16
C THR A 83 -8.18 -20.26 -25.02
N ASP A 84 -8.47 -19.03 -24.57
CA ASP A 84 -8.11 -17.80 -25.32
C ASP A 84 -6.61 -17.67 -25.51
N ILE A 85 -5.79 -17.87 -24.46
CA ILE A 85 -4.33 -17.79 -24.60
C ILE A 85 -3.76 -18.93 -25.43
N LYS A 86 -4.35 -20.13 -25.39
CA LYS A 86 -3.91 -21.26 -26.22
C LYS A 86 -4.17 -21.04 -27.71
N GLU A 87 -5.29 -20.40 -28.06
CA GLU A 87 -5.54 -20.00 -29.45
C GLU A 87 -4.44 -19.07 -29.94
N VAL A 88 -4.07 -18.05 -29.14
CA VAL A 88 -3.00 -17.11 -29.49
C VAL A 88 -1.65 -17.83 -29.58
N LEU A 89 -1.31 -18.68 -28.61
CA LEU A 89 -0.06 -19.46 -28.62
C LEU A 89 0.03 -20.43 -29.83
N LYS A 90 -1.09 -21.00 -30.26
CA LYS A 90 -1.14 -21.88 -31.42
C LYS A 90 -0.88 -21.13 -32.71
N GLU A 91 -1.41 -19.91 -32.84
CA GLU A 91 -1.33 -19.11 -34.07
C GLU A 91 -0.01 -18.34 -34.16
N TYR A 92 0.43 -17.73 -33.06
CA TYR A 92 1.58 -16.80 -33.05
C TYR A 92 2.81 -17.35 -32.30
N GLY A 93 2.66 -18.41 -31.51
CA GLY A 93 3.76 -19.00 -30.72
C GLY A 93 4.22 -18.18 -29.52
N SER A 94 3.62 -17.02 -29.25
CA SER A 94 3.98 -16.08 -28.19
C SER A 94 2.72 -15.37 -27.68
N LEU A 95 2.79 -14.84 -26.42
CA LEU A 95 1.80 -13.94 -25.85
C LEU A 95 2.34 -12.51 -25.72
N SER A 96 3.57 -12.26 -26.17
CA SER A 96 4.20 -10.96 -26.10
C SER A 96 3.53 -9.98 -27.07
N ARG A 97 3.25 -8.77 -26.59
CA ARG A 97 2.72 -7.68 -27.42
C ARG A 97 3.58 -7.37 -28.67
N GLN A 98 4.88 -7.67 -28.61
CA GLN A 98 5.80 -7.40 -29.71
C GLN A 98 5.67 -8.42 -30.85
N ASP A 99 5.20 -9.62 -30.54
CA ASP A 99 5.17 -10.77 -31.45
C ASP A 99 3.80 -11.00 -32.08
N ILE A 100 2.75 -10.35 -31.56
CA ILE A 100 1.37 -10.53 -32.00
C ILE A 100 0.71 -9.20 -32.38
N PRO A 101 -0.26 -9.21 -33.31
CA PRO A 101 -1.00 -8.01 -33.68
C PRO A 101 -1.65 -7.36 -32.47
N LEU A 102 -1.63 -6.01 -32.41
CA LEU A 102 -2.15 -5.25 -31.29
C LEU A 102 -3.63 -5.57 -31.01
N GLU A 103 -4.40 -5.78 -32.04
CA GLU A 103 -5.83 -6.12 -31.93
C GLU A 103 -6.03 -7.45 -31.20
N VAL A 104 -5.30 -8.50 -31.58
CA VAL A 104 -5.34 -9.80 -30.95
C VAL A 104 -4.86 -9.72 -29.48
N TYR A 105 -3.77 -8.97 -29.25
CA TYR A 105 -3.29 -8.74 -27.88
C TYR A 105 -4.36 -8.11 -26.99
N VAL A 106 -4.98 -7.02 -27.45
CA VAL A 106 -5.96 -6.27 -26.67
C VAL A 106 -7.23 -7.07 -26.42
N GLN A 107 -7.65 -7.91 -27.38
CA GLN A 107 -8.87 -8.70 -27.25
C GLN A 107 -8.67 -10.00 -26.45
N LYS A 108 -7.56 -10.73 -26.67
CA LYS A 108 -7.37 -12.10 -26.16
C LYS A 108 -6.31 -12.24 -25.05
N VAL A 109 -5.35 -11.34 -24.92
CA VAL A 109 -4.27 -11.47 -23.93
C VAL A 109 -4.42 -10.43 -22.81
N TYR A 110 -4.59 -9.18 -23.17
CA TYR A 110 -4.64 -8.07 -22.21
C TYR A 110 -5.70 -8.21 -21.11
N PRO A 111 -6.93 -8.67 -21.38
CA PRO A 111 -7.94 -8.87 -20.33
C PRO A 111 -7.53 -9.91 -19.29
N HIS A 112 -6.72 -10.89 -19.68
CA HIS A 112 -6.35 -12.04 -18.88
C HIS A 112 -5.00 -11.93 -18.16
N LEU A 113 -4.25 -10.81 -18.32
CA LEU A 113 -2.88 -10.69 -17.79
C LEU A 113 -2.75 -11.04 -16.30
N ASP A 114 -3.67 -10.56 -15.47
CA ASP A 114 -3.62 -10.84 -14.03
C ASP A 114 -3.86 -12.33 -13.71
N ILE A 115 -4.67 -13.00 -14.54
CA ILE A 115 -4.95 -14.45 -14.40
C ILE A 115 -3.76 -15.26 -14.94
N ILE A 116 -3.17 -14.82 -16.05
CA ILE A 116 -1.95 -15.43 -16.60
C ILE A 116 -0.85 -15.43 -15.54
N ALA A 117 -0.67 -14.35 -14.80
CA ALA A 117 0.29 -14.29 -13.71
C ALA A 117 0.02 -15.33 -12.60
N VAL A 118 -1.22 -15.66 -12.33
CA VAL A 118 -1.58 -16.75 -11.41
C VAL A 118 -1.27 -18.13 -12.03
N LEU A 119 -1.58 -18.31 -13.30
CA LEU A 119 -1.29 -19.57 -14.03
C LEU A 119 0.23 -19.85 -14.10
N GLU A 120 1.03 -18.82 -14.39
CA GLU A 120 2.50 -18.91 -14.42
C GLU A 120 3.08 -19.43 -13.10
N GLN A 121 2.53 -18.96 -11.98
CA GLN A 121 3.03 -19.32 -10.67
C GLN A 121 2.44 -20.64 -10.12
N THR A 122 1.45 -21.22 -10.79
CA THR A 122 0.76 -22.42 -10.28
C THR A 122 0.92 -23.64 -11.14
N VAL A 123 0.53 -23.57 -12.41
CA VAL A 123 0.41 -24.74 -13.31
C VAL A 123 1.40 -24.73 -14.47
N VAL A 124 1.95 -23.57 -14.82
CA VAL A 124 2.97 -23.47 -15.88
C VAL A 124 4.32 -23.98 -15.33
N PRO A 125 5.13 -24.69 -16.14
CA PRO A 125 6.43 -25.19 -15.71
C PRO A 125 7.37 -24.11 -15.22
N ASP A 126 8.19 -24.44 -14.20
CA ASP A 126 9.16 -23.51 -13.61
C ASP A 126 10.07 -22.86 -14.65
N GLY A 127 10.29 -21.55 -14.50
CA GLY A 127 11.12 -20.74 -15.41
C GLY A 127 10.43 -20.27 -16.69
N LYS A 128 9.16 -20.64 -16.88
CA LYS A 128 8.31 -20.10 -17.95
C LYS A 128 7.48 -18.91 -17.44
N ASN A 129 7.25 -17.95 -18.32
CA ASN A 129 6.44 -16.77 -18.06
C ASN A 129 5.67 -16.35 -19.32
N LEU A 130 4.92 -15.27 -19.27
CA LEU A 130 4.16 -14.70 -20.40
C LEU A 130 4.94 -14.66 -21.72
N TYR A 131 6.25 -14.35 -21.66
CA TYR A 131 7.11 -14.20 -22.85
C TYR A 131 7.73 -15.49 -23.36
N THR A 132 7.79 -16.52 -22.51
CA THR A 132 8.49 -17.79 -22.82
C THR A 132 7.58 -19.00 -22.83
N MET A 133 6.29 -18.83 -22.45
CA MET A 133 5.28 -19.87 -22.46
C MET A 133 4.96 -20.30 -23.88
N LYS A 134 4.84 -21.62 -24.09
CA LYS A 134 4.46 -22.24 -25.36
C LYS A 134 3.13 -22.96 -25.23
N TYR A 135 2.53 -23.28 -26.37
CA TYR A 135 1.26 -24.01 -26.45
C TYR A 135 1.25 -25.33 -25.66
N SER A 136 2.39 -26.03 -25.61
CA SER A 136 2.56 -27.29 -24.87
C SER A 136 2.65 -27.13 -23.35
N ASP A 137 2.93 -25.93 -22.85
CA ASP A 137 3.24 -25.69 -21.44
C ASP A 137 1.97 -25.55 -20.58
N ILE A 138 0.80 -25.45 -21.21
CA ILE A 138 -0.49 -25.31 -20.53
C ILE A 138 -1.60 -26.10 -21.25
N SER A 139 -2.50 -26.69 -20.47
CA SER A 139 -3.67 -27.41 -20.97
C SER A 139 -4.96 -26.91 -20.33
N GLU A 140 -6.11 -27.10 -20.95
CA GLU A 140 -7.41 -26.73 -20.39
C GLU A 140 -7.75 -27.47 -19.09
N GLU A 141 -7.18 -28.67 -18.89
CA GLU A 141 -7.34 -29.44 -17.66
C GLU A 141 -6.63 -28.81 -16.47
N ASP A 142 -5.62 -27.95 -16.73
CA ASP A 142 -4.88 -27.25 -15.69
C ASP A 142 -5.77 -26.26 -14.93
N ALA A 143 -6.88 -25.79 -15.52
CA ALA A 143 -7.87 -24.99 -14.84
C ALA A 143 -8.38 -25.62 -13.52
N LYS A 144 -8.52 -26.94 -13.48
CA LYS A 144 -8.92 -27.70 -12.28
C LYS A 144 -7.83 -27.72 -11.23
N ASN A 145 -6.57 -27.68 -11.68
CA ASN A 145 -5.40 -27.89 -10.85
C ASN A 145 -4.85 -26.60 -10.23
N VAL A 146 -5.26 -25.41 -10.70
CA VAL A 146 -4.72 -24.11 -10.25
C VAL A 146 -4.71 -23.99 -8.73
N TYR A 147 -5.84 -24.21 -8.07
CA TYR A 147 -5.93 -24.07 -6.62
C TYR A 147 -5.29 -25.23 -5.84
N VAL A 148 -5.22 -26.42 -6.44
CA VAL A 148 -4.49 -27.55 -5.87
C VAL A 148 -2.99 -27.29 -5.93
N ALA A 149 -2.49 -26.85 -7.07
CA ALA A 149 -1.09 -26.45 -7.26
C ALA A 149 -0.71 -25.27 -6.35
N TYR A 150 -1.55 -24.23 -6.28
CA TYR A 150 -1.37 -23.11 -5.35
C TYR A 150 -1.17 -23.59 -3.92
N ARG A 151 -2.07 -24.41 -3.39
CA ARG A 151 -1.97 -24.95 -2.02
C ARG A 151 -0.71 -25.79 -1.82
N LYS A 152 -0.37 -26.64 -2.78
CA LYS A 152 0.85 -27.46 -2.75
C LYS A 152 2.10 -26.58 -2.72
N ASN A 153 2.16 -25.54 -3.56
CA ASN A 153 3.31 -24.65 -3.64
C ASN A 153 3.48 -23.83 -2.35
N VAL A 154 2.38 -23.35 -1.76
CA VAL A 154 2.43 -22.66 -0.47
C VAL A 154 2.88 -23.60 0.66
N CYS A 155 2.41 -24.85 0.66
CA CYS A 155 2.86 -25.85 1.63
C CYS A 155 4.34 -26.22 1.51
N ASN A 156 4.98 -25.94 0.40
CA ASN A 156 6.41 -26.21 0.17
C ASN A 156 7.32 -25.00 0.37
N LEU A 157 6.80 -23.85 0.84
CA LEU A 157 7.57 -22.62 0.98
C LEU A 157 8.69 -22.71 2.03
N ASN A 158 8.56 -23.59 3.03
CA ASN A 158 9.55 -23.72 4.08
C ASN A 158 9.77 -25.19 4.49
N GLN A 159 11.04 -25.57 4.65
CA GLN A 159 11.42 -26.93 5.03
C GLN A 159 11.41 -27.17 6.56
N ASN A 160 11.30 -26.11 7.38
CA ASN A 160 11.24 -26.25 8.83
C ASN A 160 9.85 -26.67 9.28
N PRO A 161 9.69 -27.86 9.93
CA PRO A 161 8.36 -28.40 10.28
C PRO A 161 7.55 -27.47 11.21
N GLY A 162 8.19 -26.74 12.10
CA GLY A 162 7.52 -25.81 13.03
C GLY A 162 6.97 -24.57 12.32
N ILE A 163 7.70 -24.06 11.34
CA ILE A 163 7.27 -22.93 10.50
C ILE A 163 6.19 -23.44 9.52
N GLN A 164 6.38 -24.60 8.90
CA GLN A 164 5.43 -25.19 7.96
C GLN A 164 4.05 -25.38 8.58
N LYS A 165 3.98 -25.90 9.80
CA LYS A 165 2.69 -26.04 10.52
C LYS A 165 1.94 -24.71 10.68
N LYS A 166 2.67 -23.60 10.92
CA LYS A 166 2.07 -22.25 10.99
C LYS A 166 1.59 -21.79 9.60
N ILE A 167 2.39 -22.04 8.56
CA ILE A 167 2.02 -21.75 7.17
C ILE A 167 0.72 -22.45 6.83
N ASP A 168 0.61 -23.74 7.11
CA ASP A 168 -0.57 -24.57 6.81
C ASP A 168 -1.81 -24.04 7.54
N GLN A 169 -1.68 -23.66 8.82
CA GLN A 169 -2.78 -23.08 9.60
C GLN A 169 -3.25 -21.73 9.03
N MET A 170 -2.32 -20.88 8.58
CA MET A 170 -2.65 -19.59 8.00
C MET A 170 -3.25 -19.72 6.62
N THR A 171 -2.70 -20.60 5.79
CA THR A 171 -3.15 -20.87 4.42
C THR A 171 -4.52 -21.52 4.38
N ALA A 172 -4.87 -22.35 5.38
CA ALA A 172 -6.21 -22.94 5.50
C ALA A 172 -7.31 -21.88 5.61
N GLN A 173 -6.98 -20.64 6.06
CA GLN A 173 -7.90 -19.52 6.13
C GLN A 173 -8.11 -18.79 4.80
N ILE A 174 -7.27 -19.06 3.80
CA ILE A 174 -7.37 -18.44 2.48
C ILE A 174 -8.52 -19.08 1.73
N ARG A 175 -9.50 -18.27 1.36
CA ARG A 175 -10.67 -18.72 0.59
C ARG A 175 -10.29 -18.91 -0.89
N THR A 176 -10.69 -20.02 -1.44
CA THR A 176 -10.62 -20.33 -2.88
C THR A 176 -12.01 -20.75 -3.32
N PRO A 177 -12.48 -20.38 -4.52
CA PRO A 177 -11.83 -19.54 -5.55
C PRO A 177 -11.51 -18.11 -5.08
N PHE A 178 -10.46 -17.50 -5.66
CA PHE A 178 -10.12 -16.10 -5.37
C PHE A 178 -11.18 -15.15 -5.92
N SER A 179 -11.48 -14.09 -5.18
CA SER A 179 -12.26 -12.96 -5.72
C SER A 179 -11.34 -12.07 -6.56
N TYR A 180 -11.83 -11.62 -7.72
CA TYR A 180 -11.08 -10.78 -8.65
C TYR A 180 -11.86 -9.53 -9.05
N TYR A 181 -11.24 -8.38 -8.85
CA TYR A 181 -11.72 -7.06 -9.28
C TYR A 181 -10.54 -6.28 -9.87
N PRO A 182 -10.50 -6.05 -11.18
CA PRO A 182 -9.29 -5.69 -11.93
C PRO A 182 -8.84 -4.23 -11.81
N GLU A 183 -9.59 -3.39 -11.11
CA GLU A 183 -9.35 -1.95 -11.11
C GLU A 183 -8.22 -1.50 -10.18
N ILE A 184 -7.83 -2.34 -9.21
CA ILE A 184 -6.82 -2.00 -8.20
C ILE A 184 -5.53 -2.78 -8.42
N THR A 185 -4.41 -2.12 -8.14
CA THR A 185 -3.06 -2.69 -8.08
C THR A 185 -2.48 -2.52 -6.67
N THR A 186 -1.22 -2.85 -6.47
CA THR A 186 -0.52 -2.60 -5.19
C THR A 186 -0.21 -1.14 -4.97
N ASP A 187 -0.06 -0.36 -6.05
CA ASP A 187 0.35 1.05 -6.01
C ASP A 187 -0.49 1.88 -5.03
N GLN A 188 -1.80 1.60 -4.92
CA GLN A 188 -2.67 2.35 -4.01
C GLN A 188 -2.30 2.16 -2.55
N LEU A 189 -1.84 0.96 -2.17
CA LEU A 189 -1.37 0.70 -0.81
C LEU A 189 0.00 1.36 -0.57
N ASP A 190 0.89 1.30 -1.56
CA ASP A 190 2.22 1.88 -1.50
C ASP A 190 2.15 3.42 -1.38
N TYR A 191 1.29 4.07 -2.16
CA TYR A 191 1.07 5.52 -2.04
C TYR A 191 0.39 5.94 -0.74
N TYR A 192 -0.43 5.06 -0.15
CA TYR A 192 -0.95 5.30 1.19
C TYR A 192 0.17 5.23 2.25
N GLU A 193 1.11 4.29 2.11
CA GLU A 193 2.28 4.19 2.99
C GLU A 193 3.18 5.44 2.88
N ILE A 194 3.46 5.90 1.66
CA ILE A 194 4.21 7.15 1.43
C ILE A 194 3.50 8.34 2.09
N TYR A 195 2.18 8.43 1.95
CA TYR A 195 1.40 9.47 2.62
C TYR A 195 1.61 9.44 4.14
N LEU A 196 1.48 8.28 4.76
CA LEU A 196 1.64 8.12 6.21
C LEU A 196 3.05 8.50 6.69
N PHE A 197 4.06 8.13 5.93
CA PHE A 197 5.45 8.48 6.20
C PHE A 197 5.68 10.00 6.17
N LEU A 198 5.17 10.68 5.17
CA LEU A 198 5.29 12.15 5.05
C LEU A 198 4.52 12.88 6.14
N VAL A 199 3.32 12.40 6.50
CA VAL A 199 2.54 12.95 7.63
C VAL A 199 3.30 12.79 8.95
N MET A 200 3.99 11.68 9.16
CA MET A 200 4.85 11.48 10.33
C MET A 200 5.93 12.56 10.42
N ILE A 201 6.60 12.88 9.31
CA ILE A 201 7.58 13.97 9.23
C ILE A 201 6.94 15.32 9.58
N PHE A 202 5.76 15.62 9.03
CA PHE A 202 5.06 16.86 9.33
C PHE A 202 4.76 17.00 10.83
N PHE A 203 4.30 15.92 11.47
CA PHE A 203 4.06 15.94 12.91
C PHE A 203 5.34 16.11 13.73
N MET A 204 6.47 15.54 13.33
CA MET A 204 7.75 15.80 14.01
C MET A 204 8.09 17.29 13.99
N VAL A 205 7.91 17.97 12.85
CA VAL A 205 8.14 19.40 12.71
C VAL A 205 7.15 20.23 13.55
N ILE A 206 5.87 19.84 13.57
CA ILE A 206 4.83 20.54 14.36
C ILE A 206 5.05 20.39 15.86
N ILE A 207 5.47 19.22 16.32
CA ILE A 207 5.58 18.88 17.75
C ILE A 207 6.86 19.45 18.37
N THR A 208 7.95 19.47 17.61
CA THR A 208 9.27 19.89 18.12
C THR A 208 9.26 21.24 18.85
N PRO A 209 8.58 22.31 18.38
CA PRO A 209 8.58 23.61 19.07
C PRO A 209 7.68 23.66 20.32
N VAL A 210 6.89 22.64 20.64
CA VAL A 210 5.86 22.69 21.69
C VAL A 210 6.43 23.06 23.07
N PHE A 211 7.56 22.50 23.45
CA PHE A 211 8.32 22.81 24.66
C PHE A 211 9.63 23.54 24.37
N ALA A 212 10.35 23.12 23.32
CA ALA A 212 11.68 23.61 23.01
C ALA A 212 11.71 25.14 22.76
N THR A 213 10.65 25.71 22.18
CA THR A 213 10.55 27.16 22.00
C THR A 213 10.55 27.92 23.34
N GLU A 214 9.92 27.37 24.37
CA GLU A 214 9.87 28.02 25.69
C GLU A 214 11.24 28.02 26.34
N TYR A 215 12.02 26.97 26.21
CA TYR A 215 13.42 26.95 26.69
C TYR A 215 14.30 27.87 25.88
N GLN A 216 14.14 27.92 24.58
CA GLN A 216 14.93 28.77 23.69
C GLN A 216 14.70 30.25 23.95
N THR A 217 13.47 30.64 24.33
CA THR A 217 13.11 32.06 24.65
C THR A 217 13.24 32.39 26.12
N GLY A 218 13.56 31.43 27.01
CA GLY A 218 13.57 31.63 28.45
C GLY A 218 12.19 31.81 29.10
N SER A 219 11.12 31.71 28.32
CA SER A 219 9.74 31.90 28.82
C SER A 219 9.29 30.78 29.78
N ASP A 220 9.98 29.61 29.76
CA ASP A 220 9.73 28.51 30.67
C ASP A 220 9.91 28.91 32.14
N GLN A 221 10.85 29.83 32.45
CA GLN A 221 11.08 30.31 33.83
C GLN A 221 9.85 31.07 34.32
N ILE A 222 9.28 31.94 33.52
CA ILE A 222 8.08 32.73 33.85
C ILE A 222 6.88 31.79 34.01
N LEU A 223 6.71 30.86 33.08
CA LEU A 223 5.60 29.90 33.12
C LEU A 223 5.63 29.01 34.38
N ARG A 224 6.81 28.59 34.82
CA ARG A 224 6.99 27.76 36.05
C ARG A 224 6.61 28.52 37.32
N CYS A 225 6.65 29.87 37.34
CA CYS A 225 6.22 30.65 38.45
C CYS A 225 4.68 30.83 38.55
N THR A 226 3.94 30.46 37.50
CA THR A 226 2.48 30.54 37.51
C THR A 226 1.82 29.35 38.23
N LYS A 227 0.62 29.57 38.81
CA LYS A 227 -0.15 28.59 39.57
C LYS A 227 -0.34 27.23 38.83
N HIS A 228 -0.40 27.27 37.49
CA HIS A 228 -0.68 26.10 36.64
C HIS A 228 0.40 25.83 35.60
N GLY A 229 1.53 26.51 35.67
CA GLY A 229 2.58 26.49 34.63
C GLY A 229 3.49 25.29 34.60
N LYS A 230 3.41 24.39 35.58
CA LYS A 230 4.20 23.16 35.62
C LYS A 230 3.42 21.97 35.02
N PHE A 231 2.94 21.09 35.86
CA PHE A 231 2.32 19.84 35.46
C PHE A 231 1.06 20.02 34.59
N ARG A 232 0.15 20.91 35.00
CA ARG A 232 -1.11 21.10 34.28
C ARG A 232 -0.93 21.63 32.86
N LEU A 233 0.02 22.58 32.67
CA LEU A 233 0.35 23.09 31.35
C LEU A 233 0.98 22.00 30.47
N ALA A 234 1.92 21.24 31.01
CA ALA A 234 2.58 20.15 30.29
C ALA A 234 1.57 19.10 29.80
N VAL A 235 0.71 18.60 30.68
CA VAL A 235 -0.35 17.64 30.32
C VAL A 235 -1.29 18.22 29.28
N THR A 236 -1.65 19.52 29.40
CA THR A 236 -2.52 20.17 28.42
C THR A 236 -1.86 20.23 27.04
N LYS A 237 -0.58 20.58 26.94
CA LYS A 237 0.16 20.60 25.66
C LYS A 237 0.24 19.23 25.02
N ILE A 238 0.54 18.20 25.81
CA ILE A 238 0.56 16.81 25.34
C ILE A 238 -0.82 16.41 24.79
N ALA A 239 -1.89 16.71 25.54
CA ALA A 239 -3.26 16.40 25.11
C ALA A 239 -3.64 17.12 23.82
N VAL A 240 -3.26 18.38 23.66
CA VAL A 240 -3.51 19.15 22.43
C VAL A 240 -2.75 18.57 21.23
N VAL A 241 -1.49 18.18 21.41
CA VAL A 241 -0.69 17.55 20.35
C VAL A 241 -1.35 16.24 19.88
N PHE A 242 -1.71 15.36 20.79
CA PHE A 242 -2.36 14.09 20.41
C PHE A 242 -3.74 14.31 19.78
N THR A 243 -4.50 15.31 20.23
CA THR A 243 -5.76 15.68 19.57
C THR A 243 -5.54 16.09 18.12
N LEU A 244 -4.51 16.90 17.84
CA LEU A 244 -4.17 17.29 16.47
C LEU A 244 -3.71 16.10 15.63
N ILE A 245 -2.85 15.21 16.19
CA ILE A 245 -2.42 13.99 15.51
C ILE A 245 -3.64 13.16 15.11
N PHE A 246 -4.52 12.82 16.07
CA PHE A 246 -5.70 12.00 15.81
C PHE A 246 -6.68 12.66 14.83
N ALA A 247 -6.94 13.96 14.97
CA ALA A 247 -7.87 14.67 14.09
C ALA A 247 -7.37 14.70 12.63
N VAL A 248 -6.12 15.06 12.41
CA VAL A 248 -5.56 15.17 11.04
C VAL A 248 -5.34 13.78 10.44
N PHE A 249 -4.87 12.80 11.22
CA PHE A 249 -4.74 11.43 10.78
C PHE A 249 -6.10 10.85 10.35
N ALA A 250 -7.13 11.01 11.18
CA ALA A 250 -8.48 10.52 10.86
C ALA A 250 -9.05 11.21 9.64
N ALA A 251 -8.92 12.54 9.55
CA ALA A 251 -9.39 13.31 8.40
C ALA A 251 -8.66 12.92 7.10
N GLY A 252 -7.33 12.83 7.14
CA GLY A 252 -6.53 12.44 5.98
C GLY A 252 -6.81 11.01 5.52
N THR A 253 -6.89 10.04 6.45
CA THR A 253 -7.28 8.65 6.14
C THR A 253 -8.69 8.59 5.56
N ALA A 254 -9.63 9.39 6.06
CA ALA A 254 -10.99 9.48 5.52
C ALA A 254 -10.98 10.04 4.09
N VAL A 255 -10.24 11.12 3.82
CA VAL A 255 -10.09 11.71 2.48
C VAL A 255 -9.52 10.68 1.51
N PHE A 256 -8.42 10.01 1.88
CA PHE A 256 -7.82 8.95 1.07
C PHE A 256 -8.83 7.84 0.76
N SER A 257 -9.51 7.33 1.80
CA SER A 257 -10.50 6.24 1.67
C SER A 257 -11.69 6.61 0.78
N ILE A 258 -12.17 7.85 0.89
CA ILE A 258 -13.28 8.36 0.07
C ILE A 258 -12.86 8.42 -1.39
N ILE A 259 -11.69 8.99 -1.68
CA ILE A 259 -11.17 9.08 -3.05
C ILE A 259 -10.98 7.69 -3.65
N MET A 260 -10.38 6.75 -2.90
CA MET A 260 -10.22 5.37 -3.33
C MET A 260 -11.56 4.71 -3.70
N ARG A 261 -12.58 4.88 -2.85
CA ARG A 261 -13.92 4.32 -3.12
C ARG A 261 -14.61 4.95 -4.32
N LEU A 262 -14.43 6.27 -4.52
CA LEU A 262 -15.02 6.98 -5.66
C LEU A 262 -14.37 6.58 -6.98
N LEU A 263 -13.06 6.30 -7.00
CA LEU A 263 -12.32 5.96 -8.20
C LEU A 263 -12.46 4.48 -8.57
N TYR A 264 -12.25 3.60 -7.61
CA TYR A 264 -12.14 2.15 -7.84
C TYR A 264 -13.40 1.36 -7.44
N GLY A 265 -14.33 1.96 -6.68
CA GLY A 265 -15.49 1.27 -6.14
C GLY A 265 -15.21 0.55 -4.80
N ALA A 266 -16.26 0.01 -4.18
CA ALA A 266 -16.13 -0.67 -2.89
C ALA A 266 -15.69 -2.15 -3.02
N GLU A 267 -15.99 -2.77 -4.16
CA GLU A 267 -15.74 -4.20 -4.38
C GLU A 267 -14.25 -4.55 -4.42
N VAL A 268 -13.40 -3.64 -4.88
CA VAL A 268 -11.94 -3.84 -4.98
C VAL A 268 -11.29 -4.15 -3.62
N PHE A 269 -11.89 -3.70 -2.52
CA PHE A 269 -11.40 -4.01 -1.17
C PHE A 269 -11.63 -5.48 -0.76
N LYS A 270 -12.40 -6.24 -1.53
CA LYS A 270 -12.62 -7.69 -1.35
C LYS A 270 -11.53 -8.52 -2.01
N ASN A 271 -10.72 -7.96 -2.93
CA ASN A 271 -9.62 -8.69 -3.57
C ASN A 271 -8.69 -9.27 -2.52
N PRO A 272 -8.36 -10.56 -2.58
CA PRO A 272 -7.27 -11.12 -1.81
C PRO A 272 -5.94 -10.60 -2.36
N LEU A 273 -4.94 -10.41 -1.49
CA LEU A 273 -3.62 -9.92 -1.90
C LEU A 273 -2.94 -10.87 -2.90
N GLN A 274 -3.31 -12.14 -2.89
CA GLN A 274 -2.85 -13.17 -3.84
C GLN A 274 -3.13 -12.79 -5.31
N MET A 275 -4.20 -12.04 -5.57
CA MET A 275 -4.56 -11.57 -6.92
C MET A 275 -3.87 -10.27 -7.35
N LEU A 276 -3.05 -9.69 -6.48
CA LEU A 276 -2.33 -8.43 -6.73
C LEU A 276 -0.81 -8.65 -6.91
N GLY A 277 -0.40 -9.80 -7.40
CA GLY A 277 1.02 -10.13 -7.59
C GLY A 277 1.70 -10.77 -6.37
N TYR A 278 1.01 -10.88 -5.25
CA TYR A 278 1.50 -11.52 -4.02
C TYR A 278 0.93 -12.93 -3.84
N LEU A 279 0.95 -13.78 -4.88
CA LEU A 279 0.26 -15.08 -4.89
C LEU A 279 0.61 -15.94 -3.66
N TYR A 280 1.88 -15.96 -3.26
CA TYR A 280 2.36 -16.74 -2.11
C TYR A 280 2.33 -15.99 -0.79
N TYR A 281 1.60 -14.88 -0.71
CA TYR A 281 1.38 -14.20 0.56
C TYR A 281 0.52 -15.06 1.48
N ILE A 282 1.10 -15.49 2.60
CA ILE A 282 0.51 -16.49 3.49
C ILE A 282 -0.73 -16.00 4.25
N PRO A 283 -0.78 -14.73 4.78
CA PRO A 283 -1.97 -14.27 5.48
C PRO A 283 -3.21 -14.18 4.58
N ALA A 284 -4.35 -14.62 5.10
CA ALA A 284 -5.65 -14.49 4.44
C ALA A 284 -6.16 -13.04 4.49
N PHE A 285 -5.41 -12.13 3.85
CA PHE A 285 -5.76 -10.71 3.82
C PHE A 285 -6.36 -10.34 2.47
N THR A 286 -7.44 -9.59 2.55
CA THR A 286 -7.95 -8.79 1.43
C THR A 286 -7.30 -7.41 1.46
N VAL A 287 -7.38 -6.68 0.34
CA VAL A 287 -6.95 -5.26 0.26
C VAL A 287 -7.56 -4.44 1.41
N GLY A 288 -8.86 -4.63 1.68
CA GLY A 288 -9.53 -3.91 2.76
C GLY A 288 -9.02 -4.28 4.16
N LYS A 289 -8.65 -5.55 4.38
CA LYS A 289 -8.05 -5.99 5.65
C LYS A 289 -6.63 -5.45 5.81
N MET A 290 -5.83 -5.50 4.74
CA MET A 290 -4.49 -4.93 4.72
C MET A 290 -4.52 -3.43 5.00
N TYR A 291 -5.40 -2.69 4.32
CA TYR A 291 -5.59 -1.26 4.55
C TYR A 291 -5.91 -0.94 6.03
N LYS A 292 -6.80 -1.71 6.67
CA LYS A 292 -7.11 -1.54 8.11
C LYS A 292 -5.89 -1.79 9.00
N VAL A 293 -5.08 -2.80 8.68
CA VAL A 293 -3.84 -3.09 9.42
C VAL A 293 -2.85 -1.95 9.26
N MET A 294 -2.69 -1.41 8.05
CA MET A 294 -1.84 -0.24 7.78
C MET A 294 -2.31 1.00 8.56
N VAL A 295 -3.62 1.27 8.60
CA VAL A 295 -4.20 2.37 9.40
C VAL A 295 -3.89 2.19 10.89
N ALA A 296 -4.08 0.99 11.43
CA ALA A 296 -3.81 0.72 12.85
C ALA A 296 -2.30 0.84 13.17
N GLY A 297 -1.45 0.25 12.33
CA GLY A 297 0.01 0.34 12.46
C GLY A 297 0.52 1.78 12.38
N ALA A 298 0.00 2.56 11.43
CA ALA A 298 0.34 3.96 11.27
C ALA A 298 -0.05 4.81 12.49
N LEU A 299 -1.24 4.56 13.05
CA LEU A 299 -1.67 5.26 14.25
C LEU A 299 -0.73 4.98 15.44
N LEU A 300 -0.34 3.73 15.64
CA LEU A 300 0.63 3.35 16.66
C LEU A 300 1.99 4.02 16.42
N SER A 301 2.46 4.03 15.18
CA SER A 301 3.72 4.69 14.78
C SER A 301 3.67 6.21 15.03
N LEU A 302 2.56 6.87 14.69
CA LEU A 302 2.37 8.29 14.96
C LEU A 302 2.35 8.61 16.44
N VAL A 303 1.73 7.76 17.28
CA VAL A 303 1.76 7.90 18.75
C VAL A 303 3.18 7.73 19.27
N ALA A 304 3.92 6.73 18.81
CA ALA A 304 5.29 6.46 19.24
C ALA A 304 6.23 7.63 18.85
N VAL A 305 6.19 8.05 17.58
CA VAL A 305 7.02 9.16 17.08
C VAL A 305 6.60 10.49 17.70
N GLY A 306 5.30 10.72 17.89
CA GLY A 306 4.80 11.91 18.58
C GLY A 306 5.27 11.98 20.04
N SER A 307 5.25 10.85 20.76
CA SER A 307 5.73 10.75 22.14
C SER A 307 7.24 11.00 22.24
N SER A 308 8.03 10.36 21.38
CA SER A 308 9.49 10.56 21.34
C SER A 308 9.85 12.01 20.96
N THR A 309 9.15 12.60 20.00
CA THR A 309 9.36 14.00 19.61
C THR A 309 9.01 14.96 20.75
N LEU A 310 7.92 14.74 21.47
CA LEU A 310 7.56 15.51 22.66
C LEU A 310 8.62 15.38 23.76
N PHE A 311 9.18 14.18 23.95
CA PHE A 311 10.26 13.96 24.90
C PHE A 311 11.50 14.82 24.55
N PHE A 312 11.95 14.79 23.29
CA PHE A 312 13.08 15.61 22.85
C PHE A 312 12.75 17.09 22.90
N SER A 313 11.54 17.51 22.52
CA SER A 313 11.06 18.87 22.69
C SER A 313 11.17 19.38 24.14
N ALA A 314 10.93 18.49 25.13
CA ALA A 314 11.00 18.82 26.54
C ALA A 314 12.42 18.75 27.13
N LYS A 315 13.37 18.09 26.46
CA LYS A 315 14.74 17.91 26.96
C LYS A 315 15.77 18.82 26.30
N CYS A 316 15.57 19.15 25.03
CA CYS A 316 16.52 19.97 24.28
C CYS A 316 16.28 21.47 24.54
N LYS A 317 17.36 22.25 24.51
CA LYS A 317 17.32 23.70 24.75
C LYS A 317 16.89 24.51 23.52
N THR A 318 16.98 23.93 22.32
CA THR A 318 16.63 24.58 21.06
C THR A 318 15.71 23.69 20.22
N VAL A 319 14.88 24.32 19.39
CA VAL A 319 13.99 23.62 18.47
C VAL A 319 14.77 22.76 17.49
N GLN A 320 15.89 23.26 17.00
CA GLN A 320 16.75 22.53 16.04
C GLN A 320 17.32 21.26 16.62
N SER A 321 17.90 21.32 17.84
CA SER A 321 18.46 20.12 18.49
C SER A 321 17.37 19.09 18.80
N ALA A 322 16.19 19.54 19.21
CA ALA A 322 15.07 18.64 19.45
C ALA A 322 14.60 17.94 18.15
N LEU A 323 14.56 18.67 17.03
CA LEU A 323 14.20 18.12 15.73
C LEU A 323 15.22 17.08 15.25
N ILE A 324 16.51 17.39 15.33
CA ILE A 324 17.59 16.45 14.95
C ILE A 324 17.50 15.17 15.77
N CYS A 325 17.34 15.26 17.10
CA CYS A 325 17.20 14.09 17.96
C CYS A 325 15.95 13.26 17.63
N ALA A 326 14.82 13.92 17.34
CA ALA A 326 13.59 13.24 16.97
C ALA A 326 13.75 12.50 15.62
N PHE A 327 14.36 13.14 14.62
CA PHE A 327 14.67 12.50 13.34
C PHE A 327 15.64 11.33 13.52
N ALA A 328 16.72 11.52 14.26
CA ALA A 328 17.68 10.45 14.51
C ALA A 328 17.00 9.24 15.18
N CYS A 329 16.15 9.47 16.18
CA CYS A 329 15.41 8.42 16.88
C CYS A 329 14.47 7.64 15.94
N ALA A 330 13.82 8.34 15.01
CA ALA A 330 12.86 7.71 14.08
C ALA A 330 13.56 6.98 12.92
N PHE A 331 14.62 7.56 12.35
CA PHE A 331 15.21 7.08 11.09
C PHE A 331 16.45 6.20 11.26
N VAL A 332 17.25 6.38 12.31
CA VAL A 332 18.45 5.53 12.52
C VAL A 332 18.10 4.04 12.62
N PRO A 333 17.06 3.62 13.38
CA PRO A 333 16.66 2.22 13.40
C PRO A 333 16.26 1.68 12.02
N MET A 334 15.58 2.49 11.20
CA MET A 334 15.18 2.13 9.85
C MET A 334 16.41 1.94 8.94
N VAL A 335 17.39 2.84 9.01
CA VAL A 335 18.62 2.74 8.22
C VAL A 335 19.42 1.50 8.62
N ILE A 336 19.54 1.24 9.92
CA ILE A 336 20.23 0.03 10.44
C ILE A 336 19.51 -1.23 9.94
N PHE A 337 18.19 -1.28 10.01
CA PHE A 337 17.39 -2.42 9.54
C PHE A 337 17.60 -2.67 8.05
N LEU A 338 17.50 -1.64 7.21
CA LEU A 338 17.75 -1.74 5.77
C LEU A 338 19.19 -2.20 5.46
N SER A 339 20.18 -1.67 6.19
CA SER A 339 21.57 -2.08 6.05
C SER A 339 21.78 -3.57 6.40
N LEU A 340 21.13 -4.05 7.47
CA LEU A 340 21.22 -5.45 7.88
C LEU A 340 20.56 -6.39 6.84
N ILE A 341 19.47 -6.00 6.20
CA ILE A 341 18.86 -6.77 5.12
C ILE A 341 19.86 -6.94 3.96
N HIS A 342 20.51 -5.86 3.52
CA HIS A 342 21.50 -5.93 2.44
C HIS A 342 22.75 -6.74 2.80
N ILE A 343 23.16 -6.75 4.07
CA ILE A 343 24.31 -7.56 4.53
C ILE A 343 23.94 -9.05 4.63
N SER A 344 22.68 -9.35 4.98
CA SER A 344 22.20 -10.73 5.16
C SER A 344 21.75 -11.39 3.86
N GLU A 345 21.58 -10.67 2.76
CA GLU A 345 21.39 -11.26 1.43
C GLU A 345 22.70 -11.97 1.05
N PRO A 346 22.72 -13.34 0.99
CA PRO A 346 23.90 -14.03 0.47
C PRO A 346 24.08 -13.55 -0.97
N THR A 347 25.23 -12.94 -1.26
CA THR A 347 25.65 -12.69 -2.62
C THR A 347 25.58 -14.03 -3.35
N ARG A 348 24.51 -14.25 -4.10
CA ARG A 348 24.47 -15.32 -5.11
C ARG A 348 25.57 -14.98 -6.11
N ARG A 349 26.78 -15.48 -5.83
CA ARG A 349 27.81 -15.59 -6.86
C ARG A 349 27.19 -16.47 -7.93
N THR A 350 26.75 -15.87 -9.02
CA THR A 350 26.56 -16.60 -10.26
C THR A 350 27.89 -17.28 -10.56
N PRO A 351 27.96 -18.62 -10.66
CA PRO A 351 29.16 -19.25 -11.19
C PRO A 351 29.31 -18.74 -12.62
N ILE A 352 30.51 -18.26 -12.90
CA ILE A 352 30.97 -17.90 -14.26
C ILE A 352 31.00 -19.18 -15.10
#